data_8d99160b2c010db30e009e608d65efe0
#
_entry.id   8d99160b2c010db30e009e608d65efe0
#
_cell.length_a   1.000
_cell.length_b   1.000
_cell.length_c   1.000
_cell.angle_alpha   90.00
_cell.angle_beta   90.00
_cell.angle_gamma   90.00
#
_symmetry.space_group_name_H-M   'P 1'
#
loop_
_entity.id
_entity.type
_entity.pdbx_description
1 polymer ?
#
loop_
_entity_poly.entity_id
_entity_poly.type
_entity_poly.pdbx_seq_one_letter_code
_entity_poly.pdbx_strand_id
1 'polypeptide(L)'
;RSTGSRGVKSMKEVGYYNGTIGPLSEISCPILDRAVYFGDGCYDATYVQNGVIFALEDHFDRFYNSCRLLRIPFQYSREELEKILYSLVEAYDGNDGKGILYWQTSRGTALRNHLFPDETEVKPNLMAFLMPMDLSPKEKEFHTITLEDTRFLHCNIKTLNLIPSVIANQKAKEAGCQEVIFHRGDRVTEMAHSNVSFLIDGTLVYHPFDNKVLPGIAIKHLIKTAEKLGVPTRAEEITVTEAMNADELIITSSGTLCNRITEVDKIPVGGKADELFHKLQDAAWDEFMVYTKQK
;
A
#
# COMPACT_ATOMS: atom_id res chain seq x y z
N ARG A 1 -30.60 24.92 28.57
CA ARG A 1 -29.65 25.29 27.49
C ARG A 1 -29.16 24.02 26.87
N SER A 2 -29.69 23.72 25.67
CA SER A 2 -29.30 22.54 24.85
C SER A 2 -27.88 22.77 24.32
N THR A 3 -26.94 21.93 24.70
CA THR A 3 -25.65 21.83 24.04
C THR A 3 -25.85 21.02 22.77
N GLY A 4 -26.10 21.71 21.66
CA GLY A 4 -26.19 21.12 20.34
C GLY A 4 -24.85 20.46 20.00
N SER A 5 -24.85 19.16 19.74
CA SER A 5 -23.77 18.46 19.05
C SER A 5 -23.60 19.16 17.70
N ARG A 6 -22.48 19.84 17.48
CA ARG A 6 -22.11 20.29 16.13
C ARG A 6 -21.88 19.02 15.32
N GLY A 7 -22.85 18.67 14.47
CA GLY A 7 -22.67 17.61 13.51
C GLY A 7 -21.37 17.84 12.73
N VAL A 8 -20.54 16.82 12.59
CA VAL A 8 -19.31 16.89 11.79
C VAL A 8 -19.73 17.26 10.37
N LYS A 9 -19.22 18.37 9.86
CA LYS A 9 -19.51 18.81 8.49
C LYS A 9 -18.91 17.78 7.53
N SER A 10 -19.74 17.19 6.70
CA SER A 10 -19.35 16.23 5.68
C SER A 10 -18.40 16.85 4.64
N MET A 11 -17.36 16.15 4.26
CA MET A 11 -16.28 16.63 3.37
C MET A 11 -15.96 15.61 2.27
N LYS A 12 -15.71 16.12 1.06
CA LYS A 12 -15.33 15.26 -0.10
C LYS A 12 -13.92 14.70 0.00
N GLU A 13 -13.04 15.40 0.70
CA GLU A 13 -11.67 15.04 1.02
C GLU A 13 -11.38 15.51 2.44
N VAL A 14 -10.84 14.63 3.26
CA VAL A 14 -10.60 14.89 4.68
C VAL A 14 -9.11 14.77 4.96
N GLY A 15 -8.56 15.76 5.66
CA GLY A 15 -7.20 15.76 6.16
C GLY A 15 -7.13 15.81 7.68
N TYR A 16 -6.03 15.31 8.21
CA TYR A 16 -5.71 15.32 9.63
C TYR A 16 -4.23 15.59 9.83
N TYR A 17 -3.90 16.44 10.78
CA TYR A 17 -2.53 16.62 11.26
C TYR A 17 -2.54 16.92 12.76
N ASN A 18 -1.92 16.06 13.57
CA ASN A 18 -1.72 16.22 15.01
C ASN A 18 -2.94 16.73 15.78
N GLY A 19 -4.12 16.14 15.58
CA GLY A 19 -5.36 16.51 16.26
C GLY A 19 -6.25 17.49 15.51
N THR A 20 -5.76 18.13 14.45
CA THR A 20 -6.57 18.99 13.59
C THR A 20 -7.17 18.18 12.44
N ILE A 21 -8.49 18.18 12.32
CA ILE A 21 -9.24 17.55 11.22
C ILE A 21 -9.99 18.60 10.43
N GLY A 22 -10.02 18.51 9.11
CA GLY A 22 -10.71 19.45 8.24
C GLY A 22 -10.63 19.08 6.77
N PRO A 23 -11.13 19.93 5.86
CA PRO A 23 -10.94 19.77 4.43
C PRO A 23 -9.45 19.61 4.12
N LEU A 24 -9.10 18.68 3.23
CA LEU A 24 -7.70 18.37 2.92
C LEU A 24 -6.89 19.62 2.50
N SER A 25 -7.52 20.53 1.76
CA SER A 25 -6.92 21.80 1.33
C SER A 25 -6.58 22.78 2.46
N GLU A 26 -7.15 22.60 3.65
CA GLU A 26 -6.92 23.44 4.82
C GLU A 26 -5.92 22.85 5.82
N ILE A 27 -5.50 21.60 5.61
CA ILE A 27 -4.51 20.93 6.47
C ILE A 27 -3.10 21.27 6.00
N SER A 28 -2.24 21.65 6.92
CA SER A 28 -0.84 21.98 6.66
C SER A 28 0.07 21.34 7.70
N CYS A 29 1.33 21.18 7.36
CA CYS A 29 2.36 20.72 8.29
C CYS A 29 3.48 21.77 8.43
N PRO A 30 4.22 21.77 9.56
CA PRO A 30 5.36 22.66 9.73
C PRO A 30 6.46 22.38 8.69
N ILE A 31 7.11 23.42 8.19
CA ILE A 31 8.25 23.30 7.25
C ILE A 31 9.41 22.52 7.85
N LEU A 32 9.54 22.51 9.17
CA LEU A 32 10.57 21.76 9.91
C LEU A 32 10.13 20.35 10.33
N ASP A 33 8.98 19.87 9.86
CA ASP A 33 8.66 18.45 9.98
C ASP A 33 9.73 17.64 9.23
N ARG A 34 10.33 16.66 9.88
CA ARG A 34 11.42 15.86 9.32
C ARG A 34 11.01 15.05 8.10
N ALA A 35 9.71 14.83 7.89
CA ALA A 35 9.19 14.27 6.64
C ALA A 35 9.49 15.18 5.45
N VAL A 36 9.45 16.51 5.62
CA VAL A 36 9.58 17.49 4.54
C VAL A 36 11.00 17.54 3.97
N TYR A 37 12.02 17.43 4.80
CA TYR A 37 13.41 17.61 4.35
C TYR A 37 14.28 16.34 4.38
N PHE A 38 13.86 15.27 5.08
CA PHE A 38 14.55 13.99 5.09
C PHE A 38 13.71 12.82 4.59
N GLY A 39 12.38 12.95 4.52
CA GLY A 39 11.52 11.78 4.39
C GLY A 39 11.67 10.84 5.59
N ASP A 40 11.95 11.39 6.79
CA ASP A 40 12.20 10.64 8.03
C ASP A 40 10.89 10.19 8.66
N GLY A 41 10.33 9.14 8.10
CA GLY A 41 9.05 8.60 8.52
C GLY A 41 8.63 7.37 7.73
N CYS A 42 7.49 6.83 8.10
CA CYS A 42 6.83 5.73 7.41
C CYS A 42 5.33 5.99 7.29
N TYR A 43 4.69 5.24 6.40
CA TYR A 43 3.27 5.38 6.13
C TYR A 43 2.60 4.03 5.97
N ASP A 44 1.28 4.06 5.95
CA ASP A 44 0.46 2.96 5.46
C ASP A 44 -0.78 3.50 4.75
N ALA A 45 -1.43 2.67 3.95
CA ALA A 45 -2.62 3.05 3.22
C ALA A 45 -3.48 1.82 2.95
N THR A 46 -4.81 2.01 3.07
CA THR A 46 -5.79 0.98 2.75
C THR A 46 -7.06 1.60 2.17
N TYR A 47 -7.90 0.76 1.61
CA TYR A 47 -9.15 1.17 1.00
C TYR A 47 -10.28 1.24 2.03
N VAL A 48 -11.16 2.22 1.88
CA VAL A 48 -12.38 2.39 2.67
C VAL A 48 -13.57 2.18 1.76
N GLN A 49 -14.54 1.38 2.22
CA GLN A 49 -15.83 1.19 1.55
C GLN A 49 -16.91 0.88 2.58
N ASN A 50 -18.09 1.44 2.38
CA ASN A 50 -19.24 1.29 3.30
C ASN A 50 -18.92 1.68 4.76
N GLY A 51 -18.03 2.66 4.96
CA GLY A 51 -17.59 3.09 6.28
C GLY A 51 -16.69 2.07 7.01
N VAL A 52 -16.16 1.08 6.30
CA VAL A 52 -15.26 0.05 6.83
C VAL A 52 -13.85 0.26 6.26
N ILE A 53 -12.86 0.31 7.13
CA ILE A 53 -11.44 0.35 6.76
C ILE A 53 -10.99 -1.10 6.52
N PHE A 54 -10.59 -1.41 5.28
CA PHE A 54 -10.23 -2.78 4.91
C PHE A 54 -8.93 -3.24 5.55
N ALA A 55 -8.95 -4.43 6.16
CA ALA A 55 -7.80 -5.12 6.76
C ALA A 55 -6.98 -4.26 7.73
N LEU A 56 -7.65 -3.44 8.56
CA LEU A 56 -7.00 -2.43 9.41
C LEU A 56 -5.93 -3.03 10.32
N GLU A 57 -6.19 -4.19 10.95
CA GLU A 57 -5.24 -4.83 11.86
C GLU A 57 -3.95 -5.28 11.15
N ASP A 58 -4.06 -5.84 9.95
CA ASP A 58 -2.89 -6.24 9.16
C ASP A 58 -2.05 -5.00 8.75
N HIS A 59 -2.72 -3.88 8.40
CA HIS A 59 -2.05 -2.61 8.12
C HIS A 59 -1.41 -2.02 9.38
N PHE A 60 -2.03 -2.13 10.54
CA PHE A 60 -1.43 -1.72 11.82
C PHE A 60 -0.20 -2.56 12.15
N ASP A 61 -0.26 -3.87 11.99
CA ASP A 61 0.91 -4.74 12.22
C ASP A 61 2.12 -4.25 11.40
N ARG A 62 1.91 -3.92 10.13
CA ARG A 62 2.96 -3.42 9.25
C ARG A 62 3.41 -2.01 9.63
N PHE A 63 2.49 -1.10 9.91
CA PHE A 63 2.79 0.29 10.27
C PHE A 63 3.60 0.37 11.58
N TYR A 64 3.15 -0.30 12.63
CA TYR A 64 3.86 -0.32 13.91
C TYR A 64 5.21 -1.03 13.80
N ASN A 65 5.33 -2.07 12.98
CA ASN A 65 6.61 -2.69 12.68
C ASN A 65 7.56 -1.74 11.93
N SER A 66 7.04 -0.96 10.98
CA SER A 66 7.83 0.09 10.29
C SER A 66 8.34 1.16 11.28
N CYS A 67 7.48 1.64 12.19
CA CYS A 67 7.88 2.55 13.26
C CYS A 67 9.01 1.96 14.11
N ARG A 68 8.88 0.70 14.51
CA ARG A 68 9.88 -0.02 15.32
C ARG A 68 11.22 -0.13 14.58
N LEU A 69 11.20 -0.51 13.31
CA LEU A 69 12.41 -0.67 12.49
C LEU A 69 13.11 0.66 12.25
N LEU A 70 12.38 1.75 12.10
CA LEU A 70 12.92 3.11 11.99
C LEU A 70 13.26 3.73 13.36
N ARG A 71 12.94 3.04 14.46
CA ARG A 71 13.12 3.57 15.82
C ARG A 71 12.40 4.91 16.02
N ILE A 72 11.17 5.02 15.46
CA ILE A 72 10.28 6.16 15.70
C ILE A 72 9.45 5.85 16.95
N PRO A 73 9.53 6.66 18.02
CA PRO A 73 8.77 6.44 19.26
C PRO A 73 7.32 6.90 19.07
N PHE A 74 6.58 6.22 18.18
CA PHE A 74 5.19 6.54 17.87
C PHE A 74 4.32 6.36 19.12
N GLN A 75 3.61 7.42 19.51
CA GLN A 75 2.99 7.52 20.83
C GLN A 75 1.54 7.03 20.91
N TYR A 76 0.86 6.84 19.79
CA TYR A 76 -0.54 6.41 19.80
C TYR A 76 -0.65 4.88 19.90
N SER A 77 -1.54 4.40 20.77
CA SER A 77 -1.95 2.99 20.78
C SER A 77 -2.75 2.65 19.52
N ARG A 78 -2.96 1.35 19.26
CA ARG A 78 -3.79 0.91 18.13
C ARG A 78 -5.20 1.45 18.23
N GLU A 79 -5.81 1.40 19.43
CA GLU A 79 -7.15 1.90 19.69
C GLU A 79 -7.26 3.41 19.50
N GLU A 80 -6.23 4.17 19.86
CA GLU A 80 -6.19 5.61 19.65
C GLU A 80 -6.05 5.95 18.15
N LEU A 81 -5.16 5.27 17.44
CA LEU A 81 -4.99 5.45 15.99
C LEU A 81 -6.26 5.04 15.24
N GLU A 82 -6.89 3.92 15.60
CA GLU A 82 -8.16 3.48 15.01
C GLU A 82 -9.25 4.54 15.15
N LYS A 83 -9.42 5.12 16.36
CA LYS A 83 -10.39 6.20 16.59
C LYS A 83 -10.11 7.43 15.72
N ILE A 84 -8.83 7.80 15.58
CA ILE A 84 -8.42 8.92 14.71
C ILE A 84 -8.81 8.60 13.25
N LEU A 85 -8.44 7.42 12.74
CA LEU A 85 -8.74 7.04 11.36
C LEU A 85 -10.24 6.95 11.08
N TYR A 86 -11.03 6.39 12.02
CA TYR A 86 -12.49 6.37 11.88
C TYR A 86 -13.13 7.75 11.96
N SER A 87 -12.53 8.73 12.67
CA SER A 87 -13.01 10.10 12.63
C SER A 87 -12.91 10.75 11.25
N LEU A 88 -11.91 10.34 10.44
CA LEU A 88 -11.84 10.76 9.04
C LEU A 88 -12.94 10.07 8.21
N VAL A 89 -13.16 8.78 8.43
CA VAL A 89 -14.23 8.02 7.73
C VAL A 89 -15.61 8.61 8.02
N GLU A 90 -15.90 8.98 9.26
CA GLU A 90 -17.16 9.61 9.66
C GLU A 90 -17.36 11.01 9.03
N ALA A 91 -16.29 11.74 8.80
CA ALA A 91 -16.33 13.07 8.19
C ALA A 91 -16.35 13.03 6.65
N TYR A 92 -16.14 11.87 6.04
CA TYR A 92 -15.97 11.71 4.60
C TYR A 92 -17.28 11.33 3.90
N ASP A 93 -17.60 12.03 2.81
CA ASP A 93 -18.72 11.73 1.93
C ASP A 93 -18.38 11.74 0.43
N GLY A 94 -17.08 11.63 0.12
CA GLY A 94 -16.60 11.53 -1.26
C GLY A 94 -16.88 10.17 -1.88
N ASN A 95 -17.08 10.14 -3.20
CA ASN A 95 -17.19 8.90 -4.02
C ASN A 95 -18.07 7.79 -3.39
N ASP A 96 -19.26 8.16 -2.92
CA ASP A 96 -20.21 7.25 -2.25
C ASP A 96 -19.56 6.49 -1.06
N GLY A 97 -18.68 7.14 -0.31
CA GLY A 97 -17.98 6.57 0.84
C GLY A 97 -16.82 5.65 0.47
N LYS A 98 -16.39 5.64 -0.79
CA LYS A 98 -15.23 4.87 -1.27
C LYS A 98 -14.00 5.75 -1.40
N GLY A 99 -12.87 5.29 -0.92
CA GLY A 99 -11.65 6.07 -1.01
C GLY A 99 -10.41 5.38 -0.48
N ILE A 100 -9.28 6.03 -0.67
CA ILE A 100 -8.01 5.65 -0.08
C ILE A 100 -7.78 6.42 1.21
N LEU A 101 -7.59 5.68 2.29
CA LEU A 101 -7.17 6.18 3.58
C LEU A 101 -5.66 6.00 3.69
N TYR A 102 -4.96 7.10 3.86
CA TYR A 102 -3.51 7.17 4.02
C TYR A 102 -3.18 7.75 5.40
N TRP A 103 -2.18 7.21 6.06
CA TRP A 103 -1.59 7.84 7.25
C TRP A 103 -0.08 7.65 7.27
N GLN A 104 0.61 8.60 7.85
CA GLN A 104 2.06 8.57 8.05
C GLN A 104 2.44 9.14 9.40
N THR A 105 3.59 8.72 9.90
CA THR A 105 4.30 9.38 10.97
C THR A 105 5.67 9.83 10.52
N SER A 106 6.09 11.01 10.97
CA SER A 106 7.48 11.43 10.92
C SER A 106 8.10 11.35 12.31
N ARG A 107 9.43 11.41 12.40
CA ARG A 107 10.13 11.47 13.68
C ARG A 107 9.86 12.75 14.47
N GLY A 108 9.23 13.74 13.88
CA GLY A 108 8.80 14.98 14.53
C GLY A 108 9.28 16.24 13.84
N THR A 109 9.04 17.37 14.48
CA THR A 109 9.42 18.72 14.00
C THR A 109 10.64 19.20 14.76
N ALA A 110 11.77 19.39 14.07
CA ALA A 110 13.04 19.80 14.67
C ALA A 110 13.91 20.54 13.65
N LEU A 111 14.92 21.28 14.12
CA LEU A 111 15.95 21.84 13.27
C LEU A 111 16.71 20.72 12.54
N ARG A 112 17.09 20.99 11.28
CA ARG A 112 17.73 19.99 10.42
C ARG A 112 19.06 19.51 10.99
N ASN A 113 19.06 18.27 11.47
CA ASN A 113 20.25 17.53 11.92
C ASN A 113 20.04 16.06 11.56
N HIS A 114 21.11 15.35 11.13
CA HIS A 114 21.06 13.93 10.80
C HIS A 114 20.87 13.03 12.03
N LEU A 115 21.23 13.52 13.23
CA LEU A 115 20.94 12.80 14.47
C LEU A 115 19.44 12.81 14.77
N PHE A 116 19.01 11.84 15.57
CA PHE A 116 17.65 11.85 16.10
C PHE A 116 17.49 13.04 17.06
N PRO A 117 16.34 13.74 17.02
CA PRO A 117 16.05 14.73 18.03
C PRO A 117 15.82 14.07 19.41
N ASP A 118 15.92 14.85 20.47
CA ASP A 118 15.63 14.38 21.82
C ASP A 118 14.16 13.99 21.94
N GLU A 119 13.88 12.73 22.27
CA GLU A 119 12.54 12.17 22.41
C GLU A 119 11.72 12.80 23.54
N THR A 120 12.38 13.47 24.50
CA THR A 120 11.68 14.17 25.57
C THR A 120 11.11 15.51 25.12
N GLU A 121 11.72 16.13 24.12
CA GLU A 121 11.34 17.44 23.58
C GLU A 121 10.54 17.36 22.28
N VAL A 122 10.85 16.39 21.41
CA VAL A 122 10.27 16.24 20.08
C VAL A 122 9.47 14.96 20.01
N LYS A 123 8.19 15.09 19.66
CA LYS A 123 7.29 13.94 19.46
C LYS A 123 7.05 13.68 17.97
N PRO A 124 6.84 12.41 17.59
CA PRO A 124 6.42 12.06 16.22
C PRO A 124 5.17 12.82 15.80
N ASN A 125 5.11 13.24 14.53
CA ASN A 125 3.92 13.83 13.95
C ASN A 125 3.06 12.75 13.29
N LEU A 126 1.74 12.89 13.38
CA LEU A 126 0.78 12.05 12.67
C LEU A 126 0.03 12.89 11.65
N MET A 127 0.12 12.49 10.38
CA MET A 127 -0.66 13.02 9.28
C MET A 127 -1.53 11.91 8.70
N ALA A 128 -2.77 12.24 8.34
CA ALA A 128 -3.64 11.30 7.63
C ALA A 128 -4.54 12.05 6.64
N PHE A 129 -5.01 11.34 5.63
CA PHE A 129 -6.06 11.84 4.76
C PHE A 129 -6.91 10.69 4.18
N LEU A 130 -8.14 11.04 3.84
CA LEU A 130 -9.06 10.18 3.10
C LEU A 130 -9.57 10.96 1.90
N MET A 131 -9.38 10.39 0.71
CA MET A 131 -9.73 11.01 -0.55
C MET A 131 -10.38 10.01 -1.52
N PRO A 132 -11.20 10.51 -2.48
CA PRO A 132 -11.84 9.65 -3.46
C PRO A 132 -10.82 8.82 -4.26
N MET A 133 -11.08 7.54 -4.37
CA MET A 133 -10.36 6.62 -5.23
C MET A 133 -11.25 5.41 -5.53
N ASP A 134 -11.24 4.96 -6.76
CA ASP A 134 -11.83 3.68 -7.13
C ASP A 134 -10.77 2.58 -7.11
N LEU A 135 -11.16 1.37 -6.70
CA LEU A 135 -10.35 0.19 -6.95
C LEU A 135 -10.19 -0.03 -8.45
N SER A 136 -9.05 -0.55 -8.86
CA SER A 136 -8.89 -1.01 -10.24
C SER A 136 -9.99 -2.04 -10.56
N PRO A 137 -10.70 -1.90 -11.67
CA PRO A 137 -11.70 -2.90 -12.06
C PRO A 137 -11.10 -4.30 -12.09
N LYS A 138 -11.88 -5.29 -11.66
CA LYS A 138 -11.44 -6.69 -11.58
C LYS A 138 -10.95 -7.23 -12.93
N GLU A 139 -11.54 -6.75 -14.01
CA GLU A 139 -11.24 -7.16 -15.39
C GLU A 139 -10.06 -6.40 -16.00
N LYS A 140 -9.52 -5.39 -15.28
CA LYS A 140 -8.40 -4.61 -15.79
C LYS A 140 -7.14 -5.48 -15.89
N GLU A 141 -6.57 -5.48 -17.08
CA GLU A 141 -5.27 -6.06 -17.38
C GLU A 141 -4.17 -5.00 -17.28
N PHE A 142 -3.00 -5.41 -16.83
CA PHE A 142 -1.85 -4.52 -16.65
C PHE A 142 -0.78 -4.81 -17.69
N HIS A 143 -0.23 -3.74 -18.26
CA HIS A 143 0.98 -3.75 -19.07
C HIS A 143 2.11 -3.13 -18.28
N THR A 144 3.27 -3.74 -18.33
CA THR A 144 4.42 -3.36 -17.51
C THR A 144 5.69 -3.23 -18.35
N ILE A 145 6.67 -2.54 -17.79
CA ILE A 145 8.07 -2.60 -18.25
C ILE A 145 8.92 -3.22 -17.14
N THR A 146 10.09 -3.73 -17.50
CA THR A 146 11.10 -4.11 -16.52
C THR A 146 12.12 -2.98 -16.35
N LEU A 147 12.58 -2.78 -15.11
CA LEU A 147 13.67 -1.84 -14.80
C LEU A 147 14.57 -2.42 -13.70
N GLU A 148 15.86 -2.07 -13.76
CA GLU A 148 16.77 -2.34 -12.64
C GLU A 148 16.27 -1.66 -11.37
N ASP A 149 16.22 -2.42 -10.28
CA ASP A 149 15.80 -1.94 -8.96
C ASP A 149 16.94 -1.15 -8.31
N THR A 150 16.85 0.16 -8.38
CA THR A 150 17.83 1.09 -7.79
C THR A 150 17.43 1.57 -6.40
N ARG A 151 16.39 1.01 -5.79
CA ARG A 151 15.97 1.34 -4.43
C ARG A 151 17.02 0.85 -3.42
N PHE A 152 16.98 1.41 -2.21
CA PHE A 152 17.85 0.98 -1.10
C PHE A 152 17.45 -0.43 -0.55
N LEU A 153 18.23 -0.93 0.42
CA LEU A 153 18.01 -2.25 1.03
C LEU A 153 17.16 -2.18 2.33
N HIS A 154 16.14 -1.33 2.34
CA HIS A 154 15.17 -1.17 3.42
C HIS A 154 13.74 -1.22 2.87
N CYS A 155 13.53 -1.95 1.77
CA CYS A 155 12.22 -2.02 1.09
C CYS A 155 11.15 -2.73 1.93
N ASN A 156 11.56 -3.53 2.92
CA ASN A 156 10.65 -4.13 3.91
C ASN A 156 10.02 -3.12 4.87
N ILE A 157 10.54 -1.89 4.92
CA ILE A 157 9.97 -0.78 5.70
C ILE A 157 9.20 0.12 4.75
N LYS A 158 7.97 0.45 5.08
CA LYS A 158 7.14 1.33 4.24
C LYS A 158 7.50 2.80 4.50
N THR A 159 8.71 3.19 4.06
CA THR A 159 9.30 4.52 4.29
C THR A 159 8.70 5.58 3.37
N LEU A 160 8.90 6.86 3.71
CA LEU A 160 8.54 8.01 2.87
C LEU A 160 9.53 8.25 1.71
N ASN A 161 10.55 7.42 1.54
CA ASN A 161 11.65 7.60 0.58
C ASN A 161 11.33 6.86 -0.73
N LEU A 162 10.54 7.47 -1.62
CA LEU A 162 9.92 6.83 -2.77
C LEU A 162 10.41 7.35 -4.15
N ILE A 163 11.46 8.15 -4.21
CA ILE A 163 11.97 8.74 -5.46
C ILE A 163 12.23 7.70 -6.56
N PRO A 164 12.91 6.56 -6.31
CA PRO A 164 13.12 5.56 -7.36
C PRO A 164 11.80 5.01 -7.94
N SER A 165 10.80 4.78 -7.09
CA SER A 165 9.47 4.31 -7.50
C SER A 165 8.71 5.36 -8.30
N VAL A 166 8.79 6.63 -7.90
CA VAL A 166 8.16 7.75 -8.63
C VAL A 166 8.76 7.88 -10.04
N ILE A 167 10.09 7.84 -10.16
CA ILE A 167 10.78 7.88 -11.46
C ILE A 167 10.42 6.67 -12.31
N ALA A 168 10.36 5.48 -11.72
CA ALA A 168 10.01 4.25 -12.42
C ALA A 168 8.57 4.30 -12.97
N ASN A 169 7.61 4.74 -12.17
CA ASN A 169 6.23 4.91 -12.61
C ASN A 169 6.09 5.92 -13.75
N GLN A 170 6.86 7.01 -13.73
CA GLN A 170 6.88 7.96 -14.83
C GLN A 170 7.40 7.31 -16.13
N LYS A 171 8.46 6.49 -16.05
CA LYS A 171 8.98 5.74 -17.20
C LYS A 171 7.96 4.74 -17.75
N ALA A 172 7.22 4.04 -16.87
CA ALA A 172 6.15 3.14 -17.29
C ALA A 172 5.07 3.91 -18.08
N LYS A 173 4.62 5.05 -17.55
CA LYS A 173 3.65 5.91 -18.24
C LYS A 173 4.14 6.36 -19.61
N GLU A 174 5.38 6.79 -19.73
CA GLU A 174 6.00 7.19 -20.99
C GLU A 174 6.09 6.05 -22.00
N ALA A 175 6.25 4.81 -21.52
CA ALA A 175 6.20 3.59 -22.33
C ALA A 175 4.76 3.11 -22.66
N GLY A 176 3.72 3.83 -22.20
CA GLY A 176 2.32 3.44 -22.37
C GLY A 176 1.89 2.28 -21.47
N CYS A 177 2.60 2.05 -20.37
CA CYS A 177 2.36 1.01 -19.38
C CYS A 177 1.84 1.60 -18.06
N GLN A 178 1.30 0.74 -17.20
CA GLN A 178 0.70 1.17 -15.93
C GLN A 178 1.63 0.96 -14.74
N GLU A 179 2.62 0.05 -14.84
CA GLU A 179 3.45 -0.34 -13.71
C GLU A 179 4.82 -0.86 -14.18
N VAL A 180 5.72 -1.06 -13.23
CA VAL A 180 7.08 -1.55 -13.44
C VAL A 180 7.30 -2.82 -12.66
N ILE A 181 7.92 -3.82 -13.27
CA ILE A 181 8.52 -4.96 -12.58
C ILE A 181 9.99 -4.64 -12.35
N PHE A 182 10.40 -4.55 -11.09
CA PHE A 182 11.78 -4.34 -10.69
C PHE A 182 12.57 -5.66 -10.66
N HIS A 183 13.83 -5.59 -11.03
CA HIS A 183 14.78 -6.69 -10.88
C HIS A 183 16.15 -6.18 -10.41
N ARG A 184 16.90 -7.02 -9.72
CA ARG A 184 18.32 -6.81 -9.34
C ARG A 184 19.15 -7.87 -10.05
N GLY A 185 20.02 -7.43 -10.95
CA GLY A 185 20.61 -8.35 -11.91
C GLY A 185 19.50 -9.06 -12.70
N ASP A 186 19.45 -10.39 -12.66
CA ASP A 186 18.42 -11.18 -13.32
C ASP A 186 17.22 -11.55 -12.42
N ARG A 187 17.24 -11.20 -11.11
CA ARG A 187 16.22 -11.60 -10.12
C ARG A 187 15.14 -10.54 -9.98
N VAL A 188 13.88 -10.95 -10.18
CA VAL A 188 12.72 -10.10 -9.92
C VAL A 188 12.60 -9.83 -8.42
N THR A 189 12.31 -8.58 -8.06
CA THR A 189 11.99 -8.19 -6.69
C THR A 189 10.49 -7.94 -6.52
N GLU A 190 10.02 -6.75 -6.81
CA GLU A 190 8.61 -6.38 -6.76
C GLU A 190 8.30 -5.30 -7.80
N MET A 191 7.21 -4.59 -7.65
CA MET A 191 6.80 -3.51 -8.55
C MET A 191 7.05 -2.14 -7.89
N ALA A 192 6.83 -1.06 -8.63
CA ALA A 192 7.13 0.28 -8.14
C ALA A 192 6.27 0.70 -6.93
N HIS A 193 5.01 0.25 -6.85
CA HIS A 193 4.12 0.47 -5.70
C HIS A 193 3.18 -0.72 -5.42
N SER A 194 3.51 -1.89 -5.96
CA SER A 194 2.73 -3.13 -5.85
C SER A 194 3.65 -4.33 -5.66
N ASN A 195 3.12 -5.48 -5.30
CA ASN A 195 3.84 -6.75 -5.39
C ASN A 195 3.47 -7.49 -6.68
N VAL A 196 4.40 -8.28 -7.18
CA VAL A 196 4.18 -9.23 -8.28
C VAL A 196 4.34 -10.66 -7.77
N SER A 197 3.46 -11.54 -8.20
CA SER A 197 3.53 -12.99 -7.98
C SER A 197 3.20 -13.74 -9.25
N PHE A 198 3.44 -15.04 -9.27
CA PHE A 198 3.43 -15.83 -10.47
C PHE A 198 2.69 -17.14 -10.23
N LEU A 199 1.93 -17.63 -11.21
CA LEU A 199 1.52 -19.02 -11.26
C LEU A 199 2.51 -19.78 -12.14
N ILE A 200 3.12 -20.81 -11.58
CA ILE A 200 4.07 -21.68 -12.26
C ILE A 200 3.72 -23.12 -11.88
N ASP A 201 3.33 -23.92 -12.87
CA ASP A 201 2.95 -25.34 -12.67
C ASP A 201 1.94 -25.52 -11.51
N GLY A 202 0.90 -24.69 -11.48
CA GLY A 202 -0.17 -24.74 -10.47
C GLY A 202 0.22 -24.24 -9.08
N THR A 203 1.39 -23.66 -8.92
CA THR A 203 1.90 -23.10 -7.64
C THR A 203 1.91 -21.59 -7.70
N LEU A 204 1.44 -20.92 -6.64
CA LEU A 204 1.61 -19.48 -6.45
C LEU A 204 3.02 -19.20 -5.92
N VAL A 205 3.87 -18.62 -6.77
CA VAL A 205 5.26 -18.27 -6.45
C VAL A 205 5.37 -16.77 -6.20
N TYR A 206 6.04 -16.37 -5.14
CA TYR A 206 6.25 -14.98 -4.76
C TYR A 206 7.66 -14.77 -4.19
N HIS A 207 8.16 -13.55 -4.27
CA HIS A 207 9.47 -13.21 -3.69
C HIS A 207 9.43 -13.37 -2.16
N PRO A 208 10.44 -14.00 -1.53
CA PRO A 208 10.54 -14.06 -0.06
C PRO A 208 10.46 -12.67 0.56
N PHE A 209 9.76 -12.54 1.70
CA PHE A 209 9.68 -11.26 2.40
C PHE A 209 11.00 -10.95 3.11
N ASP A 210 11.89 -10.30 2.39
CA ASP A 210 13.20 -9.86 2.82
C ASP A 210 13.33 -8.32 2.70
N ASN A 211 14.56 -7.80 2.78
CA ASN A 211 14.81 -6.35 2.71
C ASN A 211 14.73 -5.74 1.29
N LYS A 212 14.42 -6.55 0.26
CA LYS A 212 14.29 -6.11 -1.14
C LYS A 212 12.84 -5.82 -1.52
N VAL A 213 11.87 -6.31 -0.75
CA VAL A 213 10.45 -6.20 -1.06
C VAL A 213 9.62 -5.77 0.15
N LEU A 214 8.52 -5.05 -0.11
CA LEU A 214 7.55 -4.74 0.93
C LEU A 214 6.67 -5.98 1.20
N PRO A 215 6.45 -6.35 2.47
CA PRO A 215 5.47 -7.38 2.82
C PRO A 215 4.04 -6.83 2.64
N GLY A 216 3.56 -6.82 1.39
CA GLY A 216 2.26 -6.27 1.02
C GLY A 216 1.10 -6.99 1.71
N ILE A 217 0.06 -6.24 2.12
CA ILE A 217 -1.12 -6.85 2.75
C ILE A 217 -1.91 -7.65 1.71
N ALA A 218 -2.11 -7.10 0.51
CA ALA A 218 -2.86 -7.78 -0.55
C ALA A 218 -2.20 -9.11 -0.98
N ILE A 219 -0.87 -9.16 -1.14
CA ILE A 219 -0.19 -10.43 -1.47
C ILE A 219 -0.24 -11.43 -0.32
N LYS A 220 -0.14 -10.98 0.94
CA LYS A 220 -0.31 -11.88 2.10
C LYS A 220 -1.72 -12.49 2.15
N HIS A 221 -2.75 -11.70 1.84
CA HIS A 221 -4.12 -12.19 1.72
C HIS A 221 -4.26 -13.17 0.56
N LEU A 222 -3.65 -12.88 -0.60
CA LEU A 222 -3.65 -13.81 -1.75
C LEU A 222 -2.98 -15.15 -1.41
N ILE A 223 -1.85 -15.13 -0.70
CA ILE A 223 -1.17 -16.35 -0.24
C ILE A 223 -2.08 -17.18 0.68
N LYS A 224 -2.68 -16.55 1.70
CA LYS A 224 -3.64 -17.22 2.60
C LYS A 224 -4.85 -17.78 1.83
N THR A 225 -5.34 -17.04 0.85
CA THR A 225 -6.45 -17.46 0.00
C THR A 225 -6.06 -18.67 -0.85
N ALA A 226 -4.88 -18.66 -1.45
CA ALA A 226 -4.35 -19.80 -2.21
C ALA A 226 -4.28 -21.07 -1.33
N GLU A 227 -3.72 -20.94 -0.13
CA GLU A 227 -3.62 -22.05 0.83
C GLU A 227 -4.99 -22.61 1.21
N LYS A 228 -5.98 -21.75 1.50
CA LYS A 228 -7.37 -22.17 1.80
C LYS A 228 -8.03 -22.90 0.62
N LEU A 229 -7.68 -22.56 -0.61
CA LEU A 229 -8.19 -23.19 -1.83
C LEU A 229 -7.40 -24.45 -2.23
N GLY A 230 -6.40 -24.85 -1.43
CA GLY A 230 -5.53 -25.99 -1.73
C GLY A 230 -4.54 -25.72 -2.85
N VAL A 231 -4.26 -24.47 -3.19
CA VAL A 231 -3.25 -24.08 -4.16
C VAL A 231 -1.89 -23.99 -3.45
N PRO A 232 -0.88 -24.76 -3.87
CA PRO A 232 0.46 -24.69 -3.29
C PRO A 232 1.04 -23.27 -3.39
N THR A 233 1.80 -22.86 -2.38
CA THR A 233 2.50 -21.59 -2.37
C THR A 233 4.00 -21.80 -2.17
N ARG A 234 4.82 -20.94 -2.77
CA ARG A 234 6.28 -21.03 -2.66
C ARG A 234 6.93 -19.66 -2.65
N ALA A 235 7.71 -19.39 -1.59
CA ALA A 235 8.57 -18.21 -1.51
C ALA A 235 9.89 -18.51 -2.21
N GLU A 236 10.14 -17.89 -3.37
CA GLU A 236 11.32 -18.15 -4.20
C GLU A 236 11.67 -16.92 -5.04
N GLU A 237 12.95 -16.58 -5.11
CA GLU A 237 13.43 -15.59 -6.08
C GLU A 237 13.44 -16.22 -7.48
N ILE A 238 12.76 -15.62 -8.43
CA ILE A 238 12.76 -16.05 -9.83
C ILE A 238 13.46 -15.03 -10.73
N THR A 239 13.98 -15.52 -11.85
CA THR A 239 14.59 -14.66 -12.86
C THR A 239 13.54 -13.95 -13.69
N VAL A 240 13.94 -12.86 -14.36
CA VAL A 240 13.09 -12.17 -15.36
C VAL A 240 12.65 -13.16 -16.45
N THR A 241 13.55 -14.06 -16.88
CA THR A 241 13.23 -15.09 -17.89
C THR A 241 12.15 -16.05 -17.37
N GLU A 242 12.25 -16.53 -16.15
CA GLU A 242 11.23 -17.39 -15.53
C GLU A 242 9.89 -16.64 -15.39
N ALA A 243 9.93 -15.37 -14.99
CA ALA A 243 8.75 -14.53 -14.91
C ALA A 243 8.05 -14.39 -16.26
N MET A 244 8.81 -14.13 -17.35
CA MET A 244 8.28 -14.03 -18.71
C MET A 244 7.64 -15.32 -19.21
N ASN A 245 8.06 -16.46 -18.70
CA ASN A 245 7.55 -17.78 -19.06
C ASN A 245 6.52 -18.35 -18.09
N ALA A 246 6.22 -17.67 -16.99
CA ALA A 246 5.22 -18.09 -16.02
C ALA A 246 3.85 -18.32 -16.67
N ASP A 247 3.02 -19.16 -16.05
CA ASP A 247 1.67 -19.43 -16.53
C ASP A 247 0.77 -18.20 -16.39
N GLU A 248 0.93 -17.45 -15.28
CA GLU A 248 0.28 -16.16 -15.04
C GLU A 248 1.19 -15.23 -14.25
N LEU A 249 1.04 -13.93 -14.47
CA LEU A 249 1.65 -12.87 -13.66
C LEU A 249 0.53 -12.09 -12.97
N ILE A 250 0.66 -11.89 -11.67
CA ILE A 250 -0.37 -11.30 -10.82
C ILE A 250 0.18 -10.06 -10.10
N ILE A 251 -0.50 -8.94 -10.24
CA ILE A 251 -0.25 -7.72 -9.48
C ILE A 251 -1.19 -7.66 -8.28
N THR A 252 -0.66 -7.29 -7.11
CA THR A 252 -1.43 -7.07 -5.88
C THR A 252 -1.03 -5.78 -5.21
N SER A 253 -2.03 -5.00 -4.79
CA SER A 253 -1.87 -3.79 -3.97
C SER A 253 -3.18 -3.44 -3.27
N SER A 254 -3.17 -2.48 -2.35
CA SER A 254 -4.38 -1.99 -1.69
C SER A 254 -5.38 -1.35 -2.66
N GLY A 255 -4.94 -0.84 -3.80
CA GLY A 255 -5.79 -0.25 -4.84
C GLY A 255 -6.14 -1.17 -5.99
N THR A 256 -5.54 -2.37 -6.04
CA THR A 256 -5.69 -3.31 -7.17
C THR A 256 -6.24 -4.66 -6.71
N LEU A 257 -6.06 -5.04 -5.44
CA LEU A 257 -6.36 -6.35 -4.85
C LEU A 257 -5.62 -7.49 -5.57
N CYS A 258 -6.15 -7.97 -6.69
CA CYS A 258 -5.58 -9.07 -7.46
C CYS A 258 -5.99 -8.92 -8.93
N ASN A 259 -5.05 -8.52 -9.79
CA ASN A 259 -5.28 -8.39 -11.23
C ASN A 259 -4.18 -9.10 -12.03
N ARG A 260 -4.44 -9.31 -13.31
CA ARG A 260 -3.53 -9.97 -14.24
C ARG A 260 -2.59 -8.97 -14.90
N ILE A 261 -1.33 -9.35 -15.10
CA ILE A 261 -0.39 -8.69 -16.00
C ILE A 261 -0.36 -9.51 -17.29
N THR A 262 -0.64 -8.88 -18.43
CA THR A 262 -0.73 -9.55 -19.73
C THR A 262 0.37 -9.16 -20.71
N GLU A 263 1.15 -8.13 -20.39
CA GLU A 263 2.26 -7.68 -21.23
C GLU A 263 3.43 -7.19 -20.37
N VAL A 264 4.64 -7.58 -20.72
CA VAL A 264 5.90 -7.10 -20.14
C VAL A 264 6.84 -6.71 -21.27
N ASP A 265 7.33 -5.46 -21.29
CA ASP A 265 8.24 -4.93 -22.31
C ASP A 265 7.70 -5.14 -23.75
N LYS A 266 6.39 -4.92 -23.95
CA LYS A 266 5.67 -5.15 -25.22
C LYS A 266 5.59 -6.61 -25.66
N ILE A 267 5.92 -7.56 -24.79
CA ILE A 267 5.83 -8.99 -25.05
C ILE A 267 4.62 -9.55 -24.28
N PRO A 268 3.68 -10.22 -24.96
CA PRO A 268 2.56 -10.89 -24.28
C PRO A 268 3.07 -11.96 -23.31
N VAL A 269 2.48 -12.01 -22.11
CA VAL A 269 2.81 -12.98 -21.05
C VAL A 269 1.54 -13.57 -20.44
N GLY A 270 1.69 -14.68 -19.72
CA GLY A 270 0.58 -15.31 -19.01
C GLY A 270 -0.46 -15.96 -19.92
N GLY A 271 -1.69 -16.08 -19.44
CA GLY A 271 -2.82 -16.65 -20.16
C GLY A 271 -2.81 -18.16 -20.27
N LYS A 272 -1.96 -18.87 -19.51
CA LYS A 272 -1.81 -20.32 -19.57
C LYS A 272 -2.54 -21.04 -18.43
N ALA A 273 -2.92 -20.33 -17.37
CA ALA A 273 -3.61 -20.88 -16.21
C ALA A 273 -4.86 -20.05 -15.84
N ASP A 274 -5.69 -19.74 -16.84
CA ASP A 274 -6.82 -18.84 -16.76
C ASP A 274 -7.81 -19.21 -15.65
N GLU A 275 -8.20 -20.48 -15.57
CA GLU A 275 -9.14 -20.97 -14.57
C GLU A 275 -8.59 -20.80 -13.14
N LEU A 276 -7.33 -21.14 -12.92
CA LEU A 276 -6.68 -21.01 -11.60
C LEU A 276 -6.53 -19.54 -11.22
N PHE A 277 -6.15 -18.68 -12.17
CA PHE A 277 -6.06 -17.23 -11.93
C PHE A 277 -7.40 -16.68 -11.48
N HIS A 278 -8.48 -16.97 -12.22
CA HIS A 278 -9.83 -16.48 -11.87
C HIS A 278 -10.30 -17.01 -10.52
N LYS A 279 -10.01 -18.28 -10.21
CA LYS A 279 -10.33 -18.85 -8.89
C LYS A 279 -9.69 -18.06 -7.75
N LEU A 280 -8.42 -17.67 -7.89
CA LEU A 280 -7.72 -16.86 -6.90
C LEU A 280 -8.23 -15.42 -6.87
N GLN A 281 -8.44 -14.82 -8.02
CA GLN A 281 -8.98 -13.46 -8.15
C GLN A 281 -10.38 -13.33 -7.55
N ASP A 282 -11.28 -14.24 -7.87
CA ASP A 282 -12.65 -14.26 -7.36
C ASP A 282 -12.64 -14.34 -5.82
N ALA A 283 -11.84 -15.25 -5.27
CA ALA A 283 -11.75 -15.42 -3.83
C ALA A 283 -11.15 -14.18 -3.12
N ALA A 284 -10.16 -13.51 -3.71
CA ALA A 284 -9.60 -12.27 -3.16
C ALA A 284 -10.64 -11.12 -3.18
N TRP A 285 -11.41 -11.01 -4.25
CA TRP A 285 -12.47 -10.01 -4.35
C TRP A 285 -13.65 -10.32 -3.42
N ASP A 286 -14.03 -11.59 -3.27
CA ASP A 286 -15.09 -12.01 -2.36
C ASP A 286 -14.69 -11.71 -0.90
N GLU A 287 -13.43 -11.96 -0.51
CA GLU A 287 -12.92 -11.60 0.81
C GLU A 287 -13.08 -10.09 1.07
N PHE A 288 -12.66 -9.25 0.14
CA PHE A 288 -12.81 -7.80 0.25
C PHE A 288 -14.29 -7.39 0.36
N MET A 289 -15.14 -7.92 -0.51
CA MET A 289 -16.57 -7.58 -0.54
C MET A 289 -17.30 -8.04 0.75
N VAL A 290 -16.95 -9.19 1.29
CA VAL A 290 -17.50 -9.69 2.56
C VAL A 290 -17.03 -8.82 3.72
N TYR A 291 -15.72 -8.52 3.77
CA TYR A 291 -15.14 -7.70 4.82
C TYR A 291 -15.76 -6.30 4.88
N THR A 292 -15.95 -5.65 3.73
CA THR A 292 -16.47 -4.28 3.63
C THR A 292 -18.00 -4.17 3.67
N LYS A 293 -18.73 -5.29 3.71
CA LYS A 293 -20.19 -5.32 3.93
C LYS A 293 -20.57 -5.43 5.40
N GLN A 294 -19.61 -5.76 6.27
CA GLN A 294 -19.85 -5.99 7.70
C GLN A 294 -20.04 -4.65 8.44
N LYS A 295 -21.28 -4.12 8.41
CA LYS A 295 -21.80 -3.16 9.39
C LYS A 295 -23.16 -3.60 9.88
#